data_8fd783568b7ef93b23b176beffacef2b
#
_entry.id   8fd783568b7ef93b23b176beffacef2b
#
_cell.length_a   1.000
_cell.length_b   1.000
_cell.length_c   1.000
_cell.angle_alpha   90.00
_cell.angle_beta   90.00
_cell.angle_gamma   90.00
#
_symmetry.space_group_name_H-M   'P 1'
#
loop_
_entity.id
_entity.type
_entity.pdbx_description
1 polymer ?
#
loop_
_entity_poly.entity_id
_entity_poly.type
_entity_poly.pdbx_seq_one_letter_code
_entity_poly.pdbx_strand_id
1 'polypeptide(L)'
;MKKLDFQPVKSKQDFRKNYRLHDLAEYHGKNLLTQWGIDFKDFGKDKRYERVWEKGDDKPDIAAEFENIKFLIDWKGKSKNDYWVNKRAVESYKRWSKKLNVPIIVCFFIFNKDKSLQGRKFAMLSKHNYKEMNNKAWDKNNVVKFEKNLPKFAKLELYNSLNNNIQK
;
A
#
# COMPACT_ATOMS: atom_id res chain seq x y z
N MET A 1 -10.20 27.68 4.13
CA MET A 1 -9.55 26.49 3.58
C MET A 1 -10.42 25.28 3.72
N LYS A 2 -10.71 24.61 2.62
CA LYS A 2 -11.63 23.46 2.64
C LYS A 2 -10.94 22.26 3.27
N LYS A 3 -11.42 21.82 4.43
CA LYS A 3 -10.93 20.58 5.00
C LYS A 3 -11.33 19.43 4.10
N LEU A 4 -10.38 18.61 3.73
CA LEU A 4 -10.71 17.34 3.13
C LEU A 4 -11.33 16.50 4.22
N ASP A 5 -12.59 16.17 3.99
CA ASP A 5 -13.32 15.37 4.94
C ASP A 5 -12.97 13.91 4.73
N PHE A 6 -12.05 13.41 5.55
CA PHE A 6 -11.69 12.00 5.54
C PHE A 6 -12.68 11.14 6.30
N GLN A 7 -13.63 11.76 6.97
CA GLN A 7 -14.44 11.04 7.93
C GLN A 7 -15.93 11.28 7.79
N PRO A 8 -16.49 11.37 6.59
CA PRO A 8 -17.93 11.59 6.50
C PRO A 8 -18.74 10.45 7.11
N VAL A 9 -18.15 9.26 7.23
CA VAL A 9 -18.82 8.05 7.72
C VAL A 9 -18.04 7.31 8.79
N LYS A 10 -16.90 7.85 9.22
CA LYS A 10 -16.04 7.19 10.22
C LYS A 10 -15.84 8.06 11.43
N SER A 11 -15.87 7.45 12.61
CA SER A 11 -15.53 8.13 13.86
C SER A 11 -14.03 8.40 13.97
N LYS A 12 -13.64 9.28 14.91
CA LYS A 12 -12.23 9.49 15.23
C LYS A 12 -11.55 8.21 15.69
N GLN A 13 -12.28 7.33 16.39
CA GLN A 13 -11.73 6.04 16.83
C GLN A 13 -11.42 5.13 15.65
N ASP A 14 -12.30 5.06 14.66
CA ASP A 14 -12.07 4.26 13.45
C ASP A 14 -10.87 4.78 12.68
N PHE A 15 -10.72 6.08 12.58
CA PHE A 15 -9.59 6.71 11.92
C PHE A 15 -8.27 6.35 12.62
N ARG A 16 -8.22 6.47 13.95
CA ARG A 16 -7.05 6.09 14.75
C ARG A 16 -6.75 4.60 14.65
N LYS A 17 -7.77 3.76 14.61
CA LYS A 17 -7.63 2.32 14.46
C LYS A 17 -6.98 1.98 13.11
N ASN A 18 -7.38 2.66 12.04
CA ASN A 18 -6.82 2.45 10.72
C ASN A 18 -5.33 2.85 10.66
N TYR A 19 -4.93 3.94 11.32
CA TYR A 19 -3.53 4.32 11.43
C TYR A 19 -2.72 3.30 12.23
N ARG A 20 -3.30 2.72 13.28
CA ARG A 20 -2.63 1.65 14.03
C ARG A 20 -2.34 0.44 13.14
N LEU A 21 -3.29 0.05 12.32
CA LEU A 21 -3.10 -1.06 11.38
C LEU A 21 -2.03 -0.73 10.36
N HIS A 22 -1.99 0.50 9.87
CA HIS A 22 -0.94 0.95 8.97
C HIS A 22 0.43 0.87 9.64
N ASP A 23 0.56 1.36 10.87
CA ASP A 23 1.82 1.31 11.61
C ASP A 23 2.28 -0.13 11.86
N LEU A 24 1.36 -1.03 12.15
CA LEU A 24 1.66 -2.46 12.29
C LEU A 24 2.12 -3.08 10.97
N ALA A 25 1.45 -2.73 9.87
CA ALA A 25 1.84 -3.22 8.54
C ALA A 25 3.26 -2.77 8.19
N GLU A 26 3.56 -1.51 8.43
CA GLU A 26 4.90 -0.95 8.20
C GLU A 26 5.95 -1.68 9.05
N TYR A 27 5.67 -1.88 10.33
CA TYR A 27 6.57 -2.58 11.24
C TYR A 27 6.86 -4.00 10.75
N HIS A 28 5.82 -4.77 10.45
CA HIS A 28 5.98 -6.15 9.95
C HIS A 28 6.69 -6.17 8.60
N GLY A 29 6.32 -5.25 7.70
CA GLY A 29 6.89 -5.18 6.37
C GLY A 29 8.38 -4.89 6.40
N LYS A 30 8.79 -3.89 7.16
CA LYS A 30 10.21 -3.52 7.30
C LYS A 30 11.02 -4.65 7.93
N ASN A 31 10.47 -5.34 8.92
CA ASN A 31 11.14 -6.49 9.53
C ASN A 31 11.36 -7.61 8.51
N LEU A 32 10.37 -7.91 7.69
CA LEU A 32 10.49 -8.94 6.65
C LEU A 32 11.57 -8.56 5.63
N LEU A 33 11.57 -7.32 5.16
CA LEU A 33 12.60 -6.87 4.21
C LEU A 33 13.99 -7.02 4.80
N THR A 34 14.17 -6.66 6.07
CA THR A 34 15.45 -6.81 6.77
C THR A 34 15.86 -8.29 6.85
N GLN A 35 14.92 -9.17 7.22
CA GLN A 35 15.18 -10.61 7.28
C GLN A 35 15.57 -11.19 5.92
N TRP A 36 14.99 -10.66 4.85
CA TRP A 36 15.25 -11.13 3.49
C TRP A 36 16.51 -10.53 2.87
N GLY A 37 17.17 -9.59 3.56
CA GLY A 37 18.34 -8.91 3.05
C GLY A 37 18.04 -7.89 1.96
N ILE A 38 16.83 -7.33 1.96
CA ILE A 38 16.41 -6.32 0.99
C ILE A 38 16.69 -4.93 1.57
N ASP A 39 17.48 -4.14 0.87
CA ASP A 39 17.76 -2.76 1.26
C ASP A 39 16.55 -1.86 1.00
N PHE A 40 16.28 -0.98 1.94
CA PHE A 40 15.18 -0.02 1.78
C PHE A 40 15.45 1.27 2.54
N LYS A 41 14.77 2.32 2.14
CA LYS A 41 14.77 3.62 2.83
C LYS A 41 13.40 4.24 2.73
N ASP A 42 13.10 5.15 3.64
CA ASP A 42 11.84 5.89 3.59
C ASP A 42 11.78 6.71 2.30
N PHE A 43 10.62 6.68 1.64
CA PHE A 43 10.38 7.43 0.43
C PHE A 43 9.33 8.51 0.68
N GLY A 44 8.17 8.13 1.20
CA GLY A 44 7.14 9.06 1.64
C GLY A 44 7.21 9.25 3.14
N LYS A 45 7.11 10.49 3.63
CA LYS A 45 7.00 10.75 5.05
C LYS A 45 5.59 10.43 5.51
N ASP A 46 5.44 10.05 6.79
CA ASP A 46 4.13 9.92 7.41
C ASP A 46 3.44 11.29 7.40
N LYS A 47 2.33 11.37 6.69
CA LYS A 47 1.61 12.61 6.44
C LYS A 47 0.35 12.75 7.27
N ARG A 48 0.16 11.91 8.31
CA ARG A 48 -1.10 11.90 9.08
C ARG A 48 -1.48 13.24 9.71
N TYR A 49 -0.49 14.09 9.98
CA TYR A 49 -0.71 15.42 10.57
C TYR A 49 -0.74 16.54 9.54
N GLU A 50 -0.50 16.23 8.28
CA GLU A 50 -0.55 17.22 7.22
C GLU A 50 -1.94 17.23 6.56
N ARG A 51 -2.31 18.38 6.08
CA ARG A 51 -3.54 18.53 5.31
C ARG A 51 -3.30 17.91 3.92
N VAL A 52 -4.25 17.10 3.46
CA VAL A 52 -4.05 16.34 2.20
C VAL A 52 -3.82 17.25 1.01
N TRP A 53 -4.49 18.39 0.98
CA TRP A 53 -4.32 19.34 -0.12
C TRP A 53 -2.97 20.04 -0.13
N GLU A 54 -2.20 19.91 0.94
CA GLU A 54 -0.85 20.47 1.03
C GLU A 54 0.21 19.46 0.61
N LYS A 55 -0.17 18.19 0.49
CA LYS A 55 0.78 17.10 0.22
C LYS A 55 1.17 16.95 -1.25
N GLY A 56 0.33 17.40 -2.16
CA GLY A 56 0.44 17.03 -3.55
C GLY A 56 0.05 15.58 -3.77
N ASP A 57 0.77 14.86 -4.61
CA ASP A 57 0.49 13.46 -4.89
C ASP A 57 0.84 12.54 -3.72
N ASP A 58 0.00 11.52 -3.50
CA ASP A 58 0.32 10.47 -2.54
C ASP A 58 1.62 9.78 -2.95
N LYS A 59 2.47 9.49 -1.96
CA LYS A 59 3.74 8.80 -2.20
C LYS A 59 3.72 7.43 -1.56
N PRO A 60 4.32 6.42 -2.20
CA PRO A 60 4.59 5.15 -1.52
C PRO A 60 5.46 5.36 -0.28
N ASP A 61 5.38 4.42 0.64
CA ASP A 61 6.06 4.55 1.94
C ASP A 61 7.57 4.42 1.84
N ILE A 62 8.07 3.45 1.06
CA ILE A 62 9.50 3.17 0.98
C ILE A 62 9.96 2.94 -0.46
N ALA A 63 11.25 3.14 -0.67
CA ALA A 63 11.99 2.70 -1.85
C ALA A 63 12.89 1.55 -1.45
N ALA A 64 12.90 0.48 -2.23
CA ALA A 64 13.65 -0.73 -1.94
C ALA A 64 14.45 -1.20 -3.14
N GLU A 65 15.45 -2.03 -2.88
CA GLU A 65 16.26 -2.66 -3.91
C GLU A 65 16.52 -4.11 -3.55
N PHE A 66 16.22 -5.00 -4.49
CA PHE A 66 16.39 -6.43 -4.32
C PHE A 66 17.01 -7.01 -5.60
N GLU A 67 18.18 -7.65 -5.46
CA GLU A 67 18.91 -8.22 -6.60
C GLU A 67 19.09 -7.21 -7.75
N ASN A 68 19.49 -6.00 -7.39
CA ASN A 68 19.68 -4.87 -8.31
C ASN A 68 18.41 -4.34 -8.96
N ILE A 69 17.25 -4.79 -8.50
CA ILE A 69 15.95 -4.32 -8.98
C ILE A 69 15.42 -3.30 -7.99
N LYS A 70 15.16 -2.07 -8.45
CA LYS A 70 14.57 -1.01 -7.63
C LYS A 70 13.07 -1.02 -7.76
N PHE A 71 12.37 -0.79 -6.65
CA PHE A 71 10.92 -0.75 -6.61
C PHE A 71 10.44 0.07 -5.42
N LEU A 72 9.15 0.43 -5.45
CA LEU A 72 8.51 1.18 -4.36
C LEU A 72 7.47 0.30 -3.69
N ILE A 73 7.30 0.46 -2.40
CA ILE A 73 6.29 -0.28 -1.62
C ILE A 73 5.42 0.69 -0.84
N ASP A 74 4.12 0.41 -0.86
CA ASP A 74 3.14 1.05 0.01
C ASP A 74 2.56 -0.01 0.95
N TRP A 75 2.52 0.30 2.24
CA TRP A 75 2.03 -0.62 3.26
C TRP A 75 0.55 -0.37 3.55
N LYS A 76 -0.25 -1.42 3.57
CA LYS A 76 -1.67 -1.35 3.92
C LYS A 76 -1.99 -2.35 5.02
N GLY A 77 -2.47 -1.85 6.14
CA GLY A 77 -2.98 -2.69 7.23
C GLY A 77 -4.49 -2.83 7.10
N LYS A 78 -5.00 -4.04 7.17
CA LYS A 78 -6.41 -4.37 6.99
C LYS A 78 -6.90 -5.24 8.13
N SER A 79 -8.18 -5.08 8.49
CA SER A 79 -8.85 -5.95 9.45
C SER A 79 -9.67 -7.05 8.77
N LYS A 80 -9.78 -7.00 7.44
CA LYS A 80 -10.51 -7.97 6.61
C LYS A 80 -9.72 -8.27 5.35
N ASN A 81 -10.04 -9.38 4.70
CA ASN A 81 -9.45 -9.77 3.41
C ASN A 81 -10.00 -8.92 2.26
N ASP A 82 -9.92 -7.61 2.41
CA ASP A 82 -10.34 -6.64 1.41
C ASP A 82 -9.10 -5.92 0.88
N TYR A 83 -8.86 -6.05 -0.42
CA TYR A 83 -7.68 -5.47 -1.06
C TYR A 83 -8.06 -4.18 -1.79
N TRP A 84 -8.60 -3.24 -1.03
CA TRP A 84 -9.09 -1.96 -1.54
C TRP A 84 -8.07 -0.85 -1.27
N VAL A 85 -7.89 0.00 -2.27
CA VAL A 85 -7.00 1.17 -2.19
C VAL A 85 -7.74 2.35 -2.81
N ASN A 86 -7.55 3.53 -2.26
CA ASN A 86 -8.12 4.73 -2.87
C ASN A 86 -7.63 4.89 -4.31
N LYS A 87 -8.56 5.16 -5.23
CA LYS A 87 -8.23 5.36 -6.63
C LYS A 87 -7.20 6.47 -6.81
N ARG A 88 -7.33 7.55 -6.06
CA ARG A 88 -6.38 8.68 -6.09
C ARG A 88 -4.96 8.22 -5.77
N ALA A 89 -4.81 7.36 -4.76
CA ALA A 89 -3.50 6.83 -4.38
C ALA A 89 -2.92 5.96 -5.50
N VAL A 90 -3.73 5.09 -6.10
CA VAL A 90 -3.27 4.24 -7.21
C VAL A 90 -2.82 5.09 -8.40
N GLU A 91 -3.56 6.14 -8.73
CA GLU A 91 -3.18 7.05 -9.82
C GLU A 91 -1.86 7.76 -9.52
N SER A 92 -1.67 8.23 -8.28
CA SER A 92 -0.40 8.82 -7.85
C SER A 92 0.75 7.84 -7.95
N TYR A 93 0.53 6.61 -7.51
CA TYR A 93 1.56 5.56 -7.57
C TYR A 93 1.95 5.25 -9.01
N LYS A 94 1.00 5.22 -9.93
CA LYS A 94 1.29 5.04 -11.35
C LYS A 94 2.16 6.17 -11.90
N ARG A 95 1.88 7.42 -11.50
CA ARG A 95 2.72 8.56 -11.89
C ARG A 95 4.14 8.42 -11.35
N TRP A 96 4.30 8.02 -10.09
CA TRP A 96 5.61 7.78 -9.49
C TRP A 96 6.35 6.65 -10.21
N SER A 97 5.66 5.56 -10.50
CA SER A 97 6.23 4.43 -11.23
C SER A 97 6.77 4.86 -12.59
N LYS A 98 6.00 5.64 -13.31
CA LYS A 98 6.40 6.16 -14.64
C LYS A 98 7.57 7.12 -14.51
N LYS A 99 7.51 8.05 -13.56
CA LYS A 99 8.55 9.07 -13.37
C LYS A 99 9.90 8.46 -13.02
N LEU A 100 9.92 7.46 -12.16
CA LEU A 100 11.15 6.81 -11.70
C LEU A 100 11.50 5.56 -12.49
N ASN A 101 10.60 5.11 -13.35
CA ASN A 101 10.74 3.88 -14.14
C ASN A 101 11.00 2.66 -13.25
N VAL A 102 10.21 2.51 -12.19
CA VAL A 102 10.31 1.40 -11.26
C VAL A 102 8.90 0.86 -10.95
N PRO A 103 8.77 -0.46 -10.69
CA PRO A 103 7.46 -1.01 -10.30
C PRO A 103 7.06 -0.56 -8.90
N ILE A 104 5.75 -0.50 -8.67
CA ILE A 104 5.19 -0.23 -7.35
C ILE A 104 4.41 -1.44 -6.87
N ILE A 105 4.62 -1.77 -5.61
CA ILE A 105 3.97 -2.88 -4.93
C ILE A 105 3.15 -2.31 -3.76
N VAL A 106 1.90 -2.75 -3.67
CA VAL A 106 1.06 -2.48 -2.50
C VAL A 106 1.01 -3.76 -1.69
N CYS A 107 1.47 -3.70 -0.44
CA CYS A 107 1.49 -4.84 0.47
C CYS A 107 0.34 -4.74 1.45
N PHE A 108 -0.48 -5.79 1.50
CA PHE A 108 -1.63 -5.89 2.39
C PHE A 108 -1.30 -6.84 3.54
N PHE A 109 -1.32 -6.31 4.75
CA PHE A 109 -1.19 -7.10 5.97
C PHE A 109 -2.56 -7.19 6.63
N ILE A 110 -3.04 -8.40 6.83
CA ILE A 110 -4.37 -8.66 7.38
C ILE A 110 -4.19 -9.05 8.84
N PHE A 111 -4.88 -8.32 9.74
CA PHE A 111 -4.75 -8.52 11.18
C PHE A 111 -6.05 -9.03 11.78
N ASN A 112 -5.93 -9.92 12.77
CA ASN A 112 -7.03 -10.36 13.61
C ASN A 112 -7.44 -9.25 14.59
N LYS A 113 -8.55 -9.45 15.30
CA LYS A 113 -9.02 -8.48 16.29
C LYS A 113 -7.99 -8.23 17.40
N ASP A 114 -7.20 -9.23 17.76
CA ASP A 114 -6.15 -9.13 18.78
C ASP A 114 -4.84 -8.53 18.24
N LYS A 115 -4.85 -8.04 17.00
CA LYS A 115 -3.69 -7.46 16.32
C LYS A 115 -2.63 -8.48 15.88
N SER A 116 -2.89 -9.78 16.03
CA SER A 116 -1.99 -10.78 15.46
C SER A 116 -2.15 -10.80 13.93
N LEU A 117 -1.06 -11.16 13.23
CA LEU A 117 -1.06 -11.22 11.78
C LEU A 117 -1.79 -12.45 11.27
N GLN A 118 -2.85 -12.26 10.52
CA GLN A 118 -3.61 -13.33 9.89
C GLN A 118 -3.01 -13.74 8.55
N GLY A 119 -2.55 -12.78 7.76
CA GLY A 119 -2.00 -13.06 6.43
C GLY A 119 -1.39 -11.82 5.81
N ARG A 120 -0.66 -12.03 4.73
CA ARG A 120 -0.03 -10.96 3.98
C ARG A 120 -0.04 -11.28 2.49
N LYS A 121 -0.40 -10.28 1.69
CA LYS A 121 -0.49 -10.38 0.24
C LYS A 121 0.12 -9.15 -0.39
N PHE A 122 0.45 -9.21 -1.68
CA PHE A 122 0.88 -8.01 -2.37
C PHE A 122 0.29 -7.95 -3.79
N ALA A 123 0.16 -6.72 -4.28
CA ALA A 123 -0.23 -6.44 -5.65
C ALA A 123 0.83 -5.57 -6.30
N MET A 124 1.30 -5.98 -7.47
CA MET A 124 2.14 -5.14 -8.32
C MET A 124 1.21 -4.42 -9.30
N LEU A 125 1.22 -3.09 -9.30
CA LEU A 125 0.25 -2.31 -10.09
C LEU A 125 0.30 -2.61 -11.57
N SER A 126 1.46 -2.92 -12.12
CA SER A 126 1.64 -3.22 -13.54
C SER A 126 1.24 -4.63 -13.92
N LYS A 127 0.99 -5.51 -12.96
CA LYS A 127 0.79 -6.94 -13.21
C LYS A 127 -0.57 -7.46 -12.74
N HIS A 128 -1.03 -7.01 -11.58
CA HIS A 128 -2.24 -7.55 -10.96
C HIS A 128 -3.46 -6.71 -11.30
N ASN A 129 -4.54 -7.40 -11.65
CA ASN A 129 -5.77 -6.75 -12.08
C ASN A 129 -6.55 -6.17 -10.90
N TYR A 130 -7.23 -5.07 -11.16
CA TYR A 130 -8.13 -4.44 -10.20
C TYR A 130 -9.32 -3.84 -10.93
N LYS A 131 -10.39 -3.61 -10.18
CA LYS A 131 -11.61 -2.95 -10.67
C LYS A 131 -11.83 -1.65 -9.91
N GLU A 132 -12.26 -0.62 -10.63
CA GLU A 132 -12.71 0.61 -10.00
C GLU A 132 -14.12 0.42 -9.45
N MET A 133 -14.35 0.93 -8.25
CA MET A 133 -15.63 0.84 -7.58
C MET A 133 -16.00 2.17 -6.95
N ASN A 134 -17.30 2.53 -7.08
CA ASN A 134 -17.87 3.63 -6.31
C ASN A 134 -18.31 3.07 -4.96
N ASN A 135 -17.61 3.42 -3.89
CA ASN A 135 -17.98 2.97 -2.57
C ASN A 135 -18.29 4.16 -1.66
N LYS A 136 -19.57 4.43 -1.48
CA LYS A 136 -20.05 5.55 -0.66
C LYS A 136 -19.67 5.41 0.81
N ALA A 137 -19.40 4.19 1.26
CA ALA A 137 -19.00 3.94 2.64
C ALA A 137 -17.50 4.18 2.88
N TRP A 138 -16.73 4.43 1.83
CA TRP A 138 -15.28 4.64 1.92
C TRP A 138 -14.95 6.10 1.61
N ASP A 139 -15.17 6.96 2.60
CA ASP A 139 -14.83 8.39 2.54
C ASP A 139 -15.34 9.11 1.28
N LYS A 140 -16.46 8.65 0.73
CA LYS A 140 -17.06 9.19 -0.51
C LYS A 140 -16.10 9.20 -1.71
N ASN A 141 -14.99 8.49 -1.62
CA ASN A 141 -14.01 8.40 -2.69
C ASN A 141 -14.20 7.13 -3.50
N ASN A 142 -13.80 7.18 -4.76
CA ASN A 142 -13.70 5.98 -5.57
C ASN A 142 -12.54 5.14 -5.06
N VAL A 143 -12.71 3.82 -5.10
CA VAL A 143 -11.70 2.87 -4.71
C VAL A 143 -11.40 1.92 -5.85
N VAL A 144 -10.23 1.33 -5.83
CA VAL A 144 -9.90 0.18 -6.67
C VAL A 144 -9.85 -1.05 -5.79
N LYS A 145 -10.33 -2.17 -6.32
CA LYS A 145 -10.34 -3.44 -5.60
C LYS A 145 -9.51 -4.45 -6.39
N PHE A 146 -8.45 -4.92 -5.78
CA PHE A 146 -7.65 -6.00 -6.37
C PHE A 146 -8.34 -7.35 -6.19
N GLU A 147 -8.00 -8.30 -7.06
CA GLU A 147 -8.53 -9.65 -6.99
C GLU A 147 -8.03 -10.38 -5.73
N LYS A 148 -8.84 -11.34 -5.23
CA LYS A 148 -8.51 -12.05 -4.00
C LYS A 148 -7.37 -13.05 -4.13
N ASN A 149 -7.00 -13.42 -5.34
CA ASN A 149 -5.94 -14.39 -5.62
C ASN A 149 -4.54 -13.77 -5.69
N LEU A 150 -4.33 -12.66 -5.00
CA LEU A 150 -3.01 -12.04 -4.94
C LEU A 150 -1.97 -12.99 -4.34
N PRO A 151 -0.71 -12.91 -4.80
CA PRO A 151 0.36 -13.73 -4.22
C PRO A 151 0.64 -13.34 -2.77
N LYS A 152 1.14 -14.30 -2.01
CA LYS A 152 1.61 -14.06 -0.66
C LYS A 152 2.83 -13.12 -0.70
N PHE A 153 2.89 -12.18 0.22
CA PHE A 153 4.08 -11.34 0.37
C PHE A 153 5.18 -12.15 1.02
N ALA A 154 5.96 -12.83 0.20
CA ALA A 154 7.06 -13.68 0.59
C ALA A 154 8.24 -13.45 -0.36
N LYS A 155 9.44 -13.77 0.09
CA LYS A 155 10.68 -13.43 -0.63
C LYS A 155 10.69 -13.97 -2.06
N LEU A 156 10.34 -15.25 -2.24
CA LEU A 156 10.37 -15.88 -3.56
C LEU A 156 9.32 -15.29 -4.51
N GLU A 157 8.10 -15.13 -4.05
CA GLU A 157 7.01 -14.57 -4.84
C GLU A 157 7.31 -13.14 -5.24
N LEU A 158 7.89 -12.36 -4.32
CA LEU A 158 8.30 -10.99 -4.60
C LEU A 158 9.38 -10.97 -5.67
N TYR A 159 10.42 -11.78 -5.52
CA TYR A 159 11.51 -11.86 -6.49
C TYR A 159 10.99 -12.25 -7.88
N ASN A 160 10.15 -13.27 -7.95
CA ASN A 160 9.60 -13.73 -9.22
C ASN A 160 8.78 -12.63 -9.92
N SER A 161 7.98 -11.90 -9.16
CA SER A 161 7.18 -10.81 -9.73
C SER A 161 8.06 -9.67 -10.23
N LEU A 162 9.09 -9.29 -9.48
CA LEU A 162 10.02 -8.24 -9.88
C LEU A 162 10.84 -8.65 -11.10
N ASN A 163 11.36 -9.86 -11.10
CA ASN A 163 12.21 -10.36 -12.18
C ASN A 163 11.42 -10.50 -13.48
N ASN A 164 10.20 -11.02 -13.42
CA ASN A 164 9.34 -11.15 -14.61
C ASN A 164 8.95 -9.79 -15.18
N ASN A 165 8.83 -8.76 -14.33
CA ASN A 165 8.51 -7.41 -14.79
C ASN A 165 9.62 -6.81 -15.65
N ILE A 166 10.88 -7.15 -15.39
CA ILE A 166 12.04 -6.64 -16.13
C ILE A 166 12.16 -7.30 -17.52
N GLN A 167 11.71 -8.54 -17.65
CA GLN A 167 11.82 -9.31 -18.88
C GLN A 167 10.78 -8.94 -19.95
N LYS A 168 9.94 -7.98 -19.65
CA LYS A 168 8.92 -7.52 -20.64
C LYS A 168 9.43 -6.37 -21.49
#